data_e1eecd48ef09f248977fad97e0f17b84
#
_entry.id   e1eecd48ef09f248977fad97e0f17b84
#
_cell.length_a   1.000
_cell.length_b   1.000
_cell.length_c   1.000
_cell.angle_alpha   90.00
_cell.angle_beta   90.00
_cell.angle_gamma   90.00
#
_symmetry.space_group_name_H-M   'P 1'
#
loop_
_entity.id
_entity.type
_entity.pdbx_description
1 polymer ?
#
loop_
_entity_poly.entity_id
_entity_poly.type
_entity_poly.pdbx_seq_one_letter_code
_entity_poly.pdbx_strand_id
1 'polypeptide(L)'
;LGIQLPDGMKSSMNAMGSLDASSLALAGGFAAVAAAIVKAEKAMISMTKESAAFADNIITLSMQTGQSTQQLQEFAYASELIDVSVDTLQGSLTKLTNNMQDTMNGTGNAKASFEALGVSVTNADGSMRSANDVFYETIDALGQVKNETERDAMSMDIFGRSAQDLNPLIIQGSKTLKAYADEAHNVGYVLDDEALSALG
;
A
#
# COMPACT_ATOMS: atom_id res chain seq x y z
N LEU A 1 -15.68 15.61 -29.53
CA LEU A 1 -15.86 14.34 -28.83
C LEU A 1 -15.88 14.65 -27.33
N GLY A 2 -17.12 14.75 -26.75
CA GLY A 2 -17.29 15.00 -25.33
C GLY A 2 -17.06 13.68 -24.55
N ILE A 3 -15.97 13.60 -23.81
CA ILE A 3 -15.76 12.52 -22.83
C ILE A 3 -16.71 12.78 -21.68
N GLN A 4 -17.70 11.91 -21.48
CA GLN A 4 -18.54 11.95 -20.29
C GLN A 4 -17.76 11.27 -19.15
N LEU A 5 -17.35 12.06 -18.17
CA LEU A 5 -16.75 11.58 -16.94
C LEU A 5 -17.84 10.86 -16.10
N PRO A 6 -17.50 9.73 -15.43
CA PRO A 6 -18.38 9.09 -14.46
C PRO A 6 -18.84 10.07 -13.38
N ASP A 7 -20.06 9.89 -12.87
CA ASP A 7 -20.66 10.83 -11.91
C ASP A 7 -19.90 10.93 -10.58
N GLY A 8 -19.19 9.87 -10.17
CA GLY A 8 -18.29 9.89 -9.03
C GLY A 8 -17.10 10.84 -9.21
N MET A 9 -16.54 10.91 -10.41
CA MET A 9 -15.44 11.82 -10.74
C MET A 9 -15.90 13.28 -10.82
N LYS A 10 -17.13 13.54 -11.29
CA LYS A 10 -17.74 14.87 -11.28
C LYS A 10 -18.00 15.37 -9.86
N SER A 11 -18.41 14.49 -8.96
CA SER A 11 -18.64 14.83 -7.54
C SER A 11 -17.34 15.17 -6.82
N SER A 12 -16.25 14.42 -7.09
CA SER A 12 -14.92 14.69 -6.55
C SER A 12 -14.34 16.01 -7.10
N MET A 13 -14.51 16.31 -8.39
CA MET A 13 -14.09 17.56 -8.99
C MET A 13 -14.85 18.77 -8.42
N ASN A 14 -16.16 18.63 -8.16
CA ASN A 14 -16.96 19.70 -7.54
C ASN A 14 -16.60 19.94 -6.07
N ALA A 15 -16.26 18.87 -5.31
CA ALA A 15 -15.78 18.98 -3.94
C ALA A 15 -14.39 19.66 -3.88
N MET A 16 -13.52 19.39 -4.86
CA MET A 16 -12.19 20.02 -4.96
C MET A 16 -12.24 21.49 -5.40
N GLY A 17 -13.25 21.90 -6.18
CA GLY A 17 -13.45 23.29 -6.58
C GLY A 17 -13.86 24.24 -5.44
N SER A 18 -14.26 23.69 -4.28
CA SER A 18 -14.65 24.45 -3.09
C SER A 18 -13.57 24.49 -1.98
N LEU A 19 -12.39 23.90 -2.22
CA LEU A 19 -11.29 23.90 -1.25
C LEU A 19 -10.42 25.15 -1.39
N ASP A 20 -10.24 25.87 -0.29
CA ASP A 20 -9.34 27.02 -0.21
C ASP A 20 -7.88 26.56 -0.38
N ALA A 21 -7.05 27.41 -1.02
CA ALA A 21 -5.65 27.14 -1.33
C ALA A 21 -4.77 26.77 -0.11
N SER A 22 -5.25 27.10 1.09
CA SER A 22 -4.57 26.73 2.34
C SER A 22 -4.78 25.27 2.79
N SER A 23 -5.87 24.63 2.36
CA SER A 23 -6.12 23.20 2.59
C SER A 23 -5.41 22.30 1.57
N LEU A 24 -5.02 22.86 0.41
CA LEU A 24 -4.23 22.16 -0.59
C LEU A 24 -2.76 21.91 -0.17
N ALA A 25 -2.23 22.71 0.75
CA ALA A 25 -0.83 22.60 1.19
C ALA A 25 -0.55 21.40 2.09
N LEU A 26 -1.59 20.76 2.65
CA LEU A 26 -1.47 19.57 3.51
C LEU A 26 -1.59 18.24 2.75
N ALA A 27 -2.05 18.27 1.49
CA ALA A 27 -2.14 17.12 0.60
C ALA A 27 -0.99 17.15 -0.43
N GLY A 28 0.24 17.03 0.04
CA GLY A 28 1.47 17.40 -0.66
C GLY A 28 1.82 16.65 -1.97
N GLY A 29 1.03 15.73 -2.48
CA GLY A 29 1.22 15.07 -3.79
C GLY A 29 0.07 15.35 -4.76
N PHE A 30 -1.16 15.31 -4.28
CA PHE A 30 -2.37 15.46 -5.09
C PHE A 30 -2.68 16.90 -5.53
N ALA A 31 -2.23 17.91 -4.78
CA ALA A 31 -2.36 19.29 -5.19
C ALA A 31 -1.62 19.59 -6.51
N ALA A 32 -0.49 18.93 -6.73
CA ALA A 32 0.23 19.04 -8.01
C ALA A 32 -0.54 18.37 -9.15
N VAL A 33 -1.21 17.26 -8.91
CA VAL A 33 -2.05 16.55 -9.89
C VAL A 33 -3.32 17.34 -10.19
N ALA A 34 -4.01 17.86 -9.19
CA ALA A 34 -5.21 18.68 -9.36
C ALA A 34 -4.93 20.03 -10.06
N ALA A 35 -3.82 20.68 -9.75
CA ALA A 35 -3.41 21.90 -10.43
C ALA A 35 -2.95 21.67 -11.88
N ALA A 36 -2.44 20.49 -12.21
CA ALA A 36 -2.09 20.11 -13.58
C ALA A 36 -3.33 19.89 -14.45
N ILE A 37 -4.45 19.43 -13.88
CA ILE A 37 -5.74 19.27 -14.60
C ILE A 37 -6.25 20.62 -15.13
N VAL A 38 -5.96 21.71 -14.46
CA VAL A 38 -6.43 23.06 -14.84
C VAL A 38 -5.59 23.66 -15.96
N LYS A 39 -4.44 23.10 -16.31
CA LYS A 39 -3.45 23.82 -17.14
C LYS A 39 -3.00 23.22 -18.44
N ALA A 40 -3.46 22.10 -18.99
CA ALA A 40 -3.15 21.79 -20.40
C ALA A 40 -3.62 20.42 -20.92
N GLU A 41 -4.07 20.36 -22.17
CA GLU A 41 -4.33 19.15 -22.95
C GLU A 41 -3.13 18.15 -22.97
N LYS A 42 -1.90 18.64 -22.90
CA LYS A 42 -0.69 17.80 -22.80
C LYS A 42 -0.51 17.11 -21.44
N ALA A 43 -0.98 17.71 -20.36
CA ALA A 43 -0.95 17.13 -19.02
C ALA A 43 -1.95 15.98 -18.89
N MET A 44 -3.12 16.06 -19.53
CA MET A 44 -4.12 14.98 -19.52
C MET A 44 -3.59 13.67 -20.14
N ILE A 45 -2.79 13.75 -21.22
CA ILE A 45 -2.21 12.55 -21.86
C ILE A 45 -1.14 11.91 -20.96
N SER A 46 -0.34 12.72 -20.29
CA SER A 46 0.65 12.24 -19.31
C SER A 46 -0.02 11.58 -18.10
N MET A 47 -1.02 12.22 -17.53
CA MET A 47 -1.81 11.70 -16.42
C MET A 47 -2.53 10.38 -16.76
N THR A 48 -3.07 10.26 -17.97
CA THR A 48 -3.74 9.02 -18.41
C THR A 48 -2.76 7.87 -18.48
N LYS A 49 -1.52 8.09 -18.96
CA LYS A 49 -0.48 7.06 -18.99
C LYS A 49 0.04 6.67 -17.60
N GLU A 50 0.22 7.64 -16.72
CA GLU A 50 0.63 7.39 -15.35
C GLU A 50 -0.48 6.67 -14.56
N SER A 51 -1.73 7.04 -14.79
CA SER A 51 -2.89 6.38 -14.18
C SER A 51 -3.07 4.95 -14.69
N ALA A 52 -2.88 4.71 -15.99
CA ALA A 52 -2.92 3.38 -16.58
C ALA A 52 -1.78 2.49 -16.04
N ALA A 53 -0.56 3.02 -15.99
CA ALA A 53 0.59 2.30 -15.43
C ALA A 53 0.40 1.97 -13.94
N PHE A 54 -0.18 2.89 -13.17
CA PHE A 54 -0.54 2.66 -11.77
C PHE A 54 -1.60 1.56 -11.65
N ALA A 55 -2.66 1.61 -12.44
CA ALA A 55 -3.73 0.60 -12.44
C ALA A 55 -3.20 -0.78 -12.80
N ASP A 56 -2.42 -0.90 -13.89
CA ASP A 56 -1.79 -2.14 -14.32
C ASP A 56 -0.89 -2.73 -13.23
N ASN A 57 -0.13 -1.86 -12.54
CA ASN A 57 0.76 -2.26 -11.46
C ASN A 57 -0.03 -2.80 -10.27
N ILE A 58 -1.06 -2.11 -9.81
CA ILE A 58 -1.94 -2.54 -8.71
C ILE A 58 -2.62 -3.89 -9.05
N ILE A 59 -3.15 -4.04 -10.27
CA ILE A 59 -3.79 -5.29 -10.71
C ILE A 59 -2.77 -6.45 -10.73
N THR A 60 -1.58 -6.20 -11.29
CA THR A 60 -0.51 -7.20 -11.34
C THR A 60 -0.10 -7.66 -9.95
N LEU A 61 0.06 -6.71 -9.01
CA LEU A 61 0.42 -7.01 -7.63
C LEU A 61 -0.67 -7.77 -6.89
N SER A 62 -1.93 -7.41 -7.10
CA SER A 62 -3.07 -8.16 -6.55
C SER A 62 -2.99 -9.64 -6.92
N MET A 63 -2.71 -9.92 -8.20
CA MET A 63 -2.53 -11.29 -8.68
C MET A 63 -1.30 -12.01 -8.08
N GLN A 64 -0.21 -11.29 -7.84
CA GLN A 64 1.04 -11.87 -7.30
C GLN A 64 1.00 -12.10 -5.80
N THR A 65 0.35 -11.21 -5.06
CA THR A 65 0.35 -11.22 -3.59
C THR A 65 -0.92 -11.81 -2.98
N GLY A 66 -1.99 -11.95 -3.77
CA GLY A 66 -3.31 -12.34 -3.27
C GLY A 66 -3.99 -11.26 -2.42
N GLN A 67 -3.45 -10.04 -2.41
CA GLN A 67 -4.06 -8.89 -1.74
C GLN A 67 -5.09 -8.20 -2.65
N SER A 68 -6.10 -7.54 -2.05
CA SER A 68 -7.05 -6.78 -2.84
C SER A 68 -6.41 -5.54 -3.47
N THR A 69 -6.92 -5.12 -4.60
CA THR A 69 -6.51 -3.88 -5.28
C THR A 69 -6.67 -2.66 -4.38
N GLN A 70 -7.72 -2.63 -3.55
CA GLN A 70 -7.96 -1.57 -2.58
C GLN A 70 -6.85 -1.49 -1.52
N GLN A 71 -6.48 -2.63 -0.91
CA GLN A 71 -5.38 -2.67 0.07
C GLN A 71 -4.05 -2.22 -0.51
N LEU A 72 -3.77 -2.60 -1.75
CA LEU A 72 -2.54 -2.17 -2.42
C LEU A 72 -2.52 -0.66 -2.70
N GLN A 73 -3.67 -0.06 -3.01
CA GLN A 73 -3.80 1.39 -3.14
C GLN A 73 -3.66 2.11 -1.80
N GLU A 74 -4.23 1.55 -0.71
CA GLU A 74 -4.04 2.05 0.66
C GLU A 74 -2.54 2.06 1.04
N PHE A 75 -1.83 0.97 0.73
CA PHE A 75 -0.39 0.90 0.96
C PHE A 75 0.41 1.86 0.08
N ALA A 76 0.02 2.06 -1.18
CA ALA A 76 0.64 3.04 -2.05
C ALA A 76 0.49 4.45 -1.47
N TYR A 77 -0.70 4.82 -1.01
CA TYR A 77 -0.95 6.10 -0.34
C TYR A 77 -0.11 6.26 0.94
N ALA A 78 -0.10 5.26 1.80
CA ALA A 78 0.68 5.29 3.03
C ALA A 78 2.19 5.43 2.74
N SER A 79 2.70 4.75 1.71
CA SER A 79 4.11 4.77 1.34
C SER A 79 4.58 6.18 0.94
N GLU A 80 3.73 6.96 0.27
CA GLU A 80 4.04 8.36 -0.07
C GLU A 80 4.16 9.25 1.17
N LEU A 81 3.39 8.96 2.24
CA LEU A 81 3.37 9.77 3.47
C LEU A 81 4.52 9.44 4.43
N ILE A 82 5.11 8.24 4.34
CA ILE A 82 6.12 7.76 5.27
C ILE A 82 7.50 7.55 4.64
N ASP A 83 7.70 8.05 3.42
CA ASP A 83 8.97 7.98 2.68
C ASP A 83 9.47 6.53 2.46
N VAL A 84 8.53 5.62 2.20
CA VAL A 84 8.81 4.23 1.79
C VAL A 84 8.41 4.08 0.34
N SER A 85 9.29 3.60 -0.53
CA SER A 85 8.92 3.44 -1.94
C SER A 85 7.85 2.36 -2.13
N VAL A 86 6.94 2.58 -3.08
CA VAL A 86 5.92 1.59 -3.45
C VAL A 86 6.57 0.28 -3.86
N ASP A 87 7.68 0.31 -4.62
CA ASP A 87 8.42 -0.88 -5.04
C ASP A 87 8.99 -1.68 -3.85
N THR A 88 9.49 -0.99 -2.83
CA THR A 88 9.95 -1.61 -1.57
C THR A 88 8.80 -2.34 -0.88
N LEU A 89 7.66 -1.69 -0.77
CA LEU A 89 6.49 -2.27 -0.14
C LEU A 89 5.99 -3.50 -0.91
N GLN A 90 5.91 -3.40 -2.23
CA GLN A 90 5.52 -4.49 -3.12
C GLN A 90 6.44 -5.71 -3.01
N GLY A 91 7.74 -5.47 -3.09
CA GLY A 91 8.75 -6.53 -2.95
C GLY A 91 8.64 -7.23 -1.58
N SER A 92 8.41 -6.44 -0.54
CA SER A 92 8.25 -6.93 0.83
C SER A 92 6.97 -7.75 1.02
N LEU A 93 5.84 -7.31 0.45
CA LEU A 93 4.57 -8.06 0.50
C LEU A 93 4.64 -9.37 -0.28
N THR A 94 5.26 -9.35 -1.46
CA THR A 94 5.50 -10.57 -2.25
C THR A 94 6.38 -11.56 -1.46
N LYS A 95 7.45 -11.06 -0.84
CA LYS A 95 8.34 -11.90 -0.03
C LYS A 95 7.65 -12.43 1.22
N LEU A 96 6.84 -11.61 1.90
CA LEU A 96 6.00 -12.03 3.02
C LEU A 96 5.11 -13.21 2.63
N THR A 97 4.34 -13.09 1.54
CA THR A 97 3.42 -14.14 1.08
C THR A 97 4.15 -15.45 0.80
N ASN A 98 5.32 -15.39 0.14
CA ASN A 98 6.15 -16.57 -0.12
C ASN A 98 6.67 -17.18 1.20
N ASN A 99 7.15 -16.36 2.13
CA ASN A 99 7.65 -16.82 3.42
C ASN A 99 6.56 -17.37 4.33
N MET A 100 5.33 -16.87 4.23
CA MET A 100 4.16 -17.46 4.90
C MET A 100 3.90 -18.87 4.37
N GLN A 101 3.94 -19.05 3.05
CA GLN A 101 3.77 -20.37 2.42
C GLN A 101 4.88 -21.34 2.83
N ASP A 102 6.14 -20.89 2.81
CA ASP A 102 7.28 -21.71 3.22
C ASP A 102 7.17 -22.11 4.70
N THR A 103 6.78 -21.16 5.56
CA THR A 103 6.57 -21.40 7.01
C THR A 103 5.47 -22.42 7.25
N MET A 104 4.34 -22.33 6.53
CA MET A 104 3.25 -23.29 6.60
C MET A 104 3.69 -24.71 6.19
N ASN A 105 4.57 -24.80 5.20
CA ASN A 105 5.16 -26.06 4.75
C ASN A 105 6.27 -26.57 5.68
N GLY A 106 6.59 -25.83 6.75
CA GLY A 106 7.66 -26.18 7.70
C GLY A 106 9.07 -25.90 7.17
N THR A 107 9.21 -25.11 6.12
CA THR A 107 10.47 -24.75 5.44
C THR A 107 10.77 -23.25 5.55
N GLY A 108 11.94 -22.84 5.09
CA GLY A 108 12.33 -21.42 5.05
C GLY A 108 12.87 -20.87 6.37
N ASN A 109 13.61 -19.76 6.27
CA ASN A 109 14.26 -19.12 7.42
C ASN A 109 13.29 -18.24 8.23
N ALA A 110 12.24 -17.72 7.59
CA ALA A 110 11.29 -16.81 8.22
C ALA A 110 10.46 -17.47 9.35
N LYS A 111 10.37 -18.81 9.36
CA LYS A 111 9.63 -19.54 10.40
C LYS A 111 10.10 -19.19 11.81
N ALA A 112 11.41 -19.22 12.05
CA ALA A 112 11.97 -18.90 13.36
C ALA A 112 11.68 -17.42 13.76
N SER A 113 11.71 -16.51 12.80
CA SER A 113 11.42 -15.10 13.03
C SER A 113 9.93 -14.86 13.33
N PHE A 114 9.01 -15.53 12.62
CA PHE A 114 7.58 -15.47 12.95
C PHE A 114 7.29 -16.04 14.35
N GLU A 115 7.91 -17.19 14.70
CA GLU A 115 7.76 -17.79 16.03
C GLU A 115 8.30 -16.88 17.14
N ALA A 116 9.48 -16.26 16.94
CA ALA A 116 10.07 -15.33 17.89
C ALA A 116 9.23 -14.07 18.09
N LEU A 117 8.57 -13.59 17.04
CA LEU A 117 7.65 -12.46 17.09
C LEU A 117 6.26 -12.84 17.63
N GLY A 118 5.96 -14.13 17.80
CA GLY A 118 4.64 -14.61 18.19
C GLY A 118 3.56 -14.46 17.12
N VAL A 119 3.96 -14.29 15.85
CA VAL A 119 3.06 -14.13 14.71
C VAL A 119 2.76 -15.48 14.07
N SER A 120 1.48 -15.87 14.02
CA SER A 120 1.05 -17.07 13.31
C SER A 120 0.73 -16.78 11.85
N VAL A 121 1.19 -17.63 10.94
CA VAL A 121 0.86 -17.56 9.52
C VAL A 121 -0.35 -18.41 9.14
N THR A 122 -0.86 -19.22 10.11
CA THR A 122 -1.99 -20.13 9.91
C THR A 122 -3.14 -19.82 10.87
N ASN A 123 -4.35 -20.07 10.40
CA ASN A 123 -5.57 -20.08 11.20
C ASN A 123 -5.63 -21.35 12.07
N ALA A 124 -6.59 -21.42 12.99
CA ALA A 124 -6.81 -22.57 13.85
C ALA A 124 -7.19 -23.86 13.09
N ASP A 125 -7.75 -23.72 11.89
CA ASP A 125 -8.09 -24.84 11.00
C ASP A 125 -6.93 -25.30 10.10
N GLY A 126 -5.75 -24.67 10.24
CA GLY A 126 -4.55 -24.97 9.47
C GLY A 126 -4.49 -24.25 8.09
N SER A 127 -5.50 -23.49 7.70
CA SER A 127 -5.45 -22.68 6.49
C SER A 127 -4.49 -21.49 6.65
N MET A 128 -3.96 -20.96 5.53
CA MET A 128 -3.11 -19.77 5.55
C MET A 128 -3.94 -18.54 5.92
N ARG A 129 -3.40 -17.69 6.80
CA ARG A 129 -4.01 -16.41 7.15
C ARG A 129 -3.89 -15.41 6.00
N SER A 130 -4.70 -14.36 6.05
CA SER A 130 -4.57 -13.21 5.15
C SER A 130 -3.17 -12.60 5.27
N ALA A 131 -2.50 -12.39 4.13
CA ALA A 131 -1.19 -11.75 4.10
C ALA A 131 -1.25 -10.31 4.66
N ASN A 132 -2.38 -9.63 4.52
CA ASN A 132 -2.61 -8.31 5.10
C ASN A 132 -2.62 -8.34 6.63
N ASP A 133 -3.36 -9.28 7.23
CA ASP A 133 -3.40 -9.40 8.69
C ASP A 133 -2.03 -9.76 9.27
N VAL A 134 -1.33 -10.70 8.62
CA VAL A 134 0.02 -11.10 9.01
C VAL A 134 1.00 -9.94 8.83
N PHE A 135 0.86 -9.13 7.78
CA PHE A 135 1.68 -7.94 7.58
C PHE A 135 1.55 -6.95 8.74
N TYR A 136 0.32 -6.54 9.06
CA TYR A 136 0.08 -5.59 10.16
C TYR A 136 0.58 -6.12 11.52
N GLU A 137 0.31 -7.39 11.81
CA GLU A 137 0.74 -8.02 13.05
C GLU A 137 2.27 -8.12 13.14
N THR A 138 2.93 -8.43 12.02
CA THR A 138 4.40 -8.47 11.94
C THR A 138 5.01 -7.09 12.13
N ILE A 139 4.44 -6.04 11.51
CA ILE A 139 4.88 -4.65 11.71
C ILE A 139 4.81 -4.26 13.19
N ASP A 140 3.69 -4.56 13.86
CA ASP A 140 3.52 -4.25 15.28
C ASP A 140 4.47 -5.05 16.17
N ALA A 141 4.65 -6.34 15.89
CA ALA A 141 5.55 -7.20 16.64
C ALA A 141 7.02 -6.76 16.50
N LEU A 142 7.47 -6.41 15.28
CA LEU A 142 8.79 -5.86 15.03
C LEU A 142 9.01 -4.54 15.76
N GLY A 143 7.98 -3.68 15.82
CA GLY A 143 8.03 -2.42 16.57
C GLY A 143 8.24 -2.60 18.08
N GLN A 144 7.95 -3.78 18.65
CA GLN A 144 8.19 -4.10 20.06
C GLN A 144 9.60 -4.65 20.33
N VAL A 145 10.36 -5.04 19.31
CA VAL A 145 11.72 -5.55 19.45
C VAL A 145 12.68 -4.40 19.77
N LYS A 146 13.22 -4.40 20.98
CA LYS A 146 14.08 -3.31 21.49
C LYS A 146 15.48 -3.29 20.86
N ASN A 147 15.98 -4.47 20.50
CA ASN A 147 17.30 -4.59 19.87
C ASN A 147 17.14 -4.36 18.35
N GLU A 148 17.68 -3.26 17.86
CA GLU A 148 17.59 -2.89 16.44
C GLU A 148 18.20 -3.93 15.51
N THR A 149 19.35 -4.50 15.87
CA THR A 149 20.02 -5.54 15.06
C THR A 149 19.16 -6.81 14.97
N GLU A 150 18.53 -7.21 16.07
CA GLU A 150 17.63 -8.35 16.09
C GLU A 150 16.35 -8.09 15.30
N ARG A 151 15.75 -6.90 15.47
CA ARG A 151 14.60 -6.44 14.70
C ARG A 151 14.89 -6.46 13.20
N ASP A 152 16.03 -5.88 12.80
CA ASP A 152 16.42 -5.80 11.39
C ASP A 152 16.68 -7.19 10.80
N ALA A 153 17.30 -8.11 11.56
CA ALA A 153 17.50 -9.49 11.12
C ALA A 153 16.16 -10.22 10.91
N MET A 154 15.22 -10.13 11.87
CA MET A 154 13.89 -10.72 11.73
C MET A 154 13.10 -10.10 10.57
N SER A 155 13.19 -8.78 10.42
CA SER A 155 12.56 -8.06 9.31
C SER A 155 13.10 -8.53 7.96
N MET A 156 14.41 -8.71 7.84
CA MET A 156 15.05 -9.24 6.62
C MET A 156 14.64 -10.69 6.31
N ASP A 157 14.51 -11.54 7.32
CA ASP A 157 14.05 -12.90 7.16
C ASP A 157 12.63 -12.97 6.61
N ILE A 158 11.74 -12.07 7.06
CA ILE A 158 10.32 -12.06 6.72
C ILE A 158 10.06 -11.30 5.42
N PHE A 159 10.61 -10.08 5.26
CA PHE A 159 10.31 -9.17 4.16
C PHE A 159 11.40 -9.12 3.08
N GLY A 160 12.54 -9.77 3.32
CA GLY A 160 13.66 -9.80 2.38
C GLY A 160 14.60 -8.61 2.54
N ARG A 161 15.48 -8.42 1.53
CA ARG A 161 16.59 -7.47 1.61
C ARG A 161 16.16 -6.00 1.73
N SER A 162 15.02 -5.64 1.17
CA SER A 162 14.46 -4.29 1.25
C SER A 162 13.77 -3.98 2.58
N ALA A 163 13.78 -4.93 3.52
CA ALA A 163 13.12 -4.77 4.82
C ALA A 163 13.65 -3.59 5.66
N GLN A 164 14.91 -3.20 5.47
CA GLN A 164 15.49 -2.04 6.15
C GLN A 164 14.80 -0.73 5.76
N ASP A 165 14.34 -0.64 4.52
CA ASP A 165 13.60 0.51 4.01
C ASP A 165 12.17 0.57 4.58
N LEU A 166 11.68 -0.52 5.23
CA LEU A 166 10.41 -0.56 5.97
C LEU A 166 10.53 -0.01 7.42
N ASN A 167 11.73 0.33 7.90
CA ASN A 167 11.91 0.82 9.26
C ASN A 167 11.01 2.01 9.64
N PRO A 168 10.77 3.02 8.77
CA PRO A 168 9.82 4.09 9.08
C PRO A 168 8.41 3.55 9.36
N LEU A 169 7.99 2.54 8.64
CA LEU A 169 6.70 1.87 8.77
C LEU A 169 6.62 1.06 10.08
N ILE A 170 7.66 0.28 10.39
CA ILE A 170 7.78 -0.50 11.62
C ILE A 170 7.73 0.40 12.85
N ILE A 171 8.41 1.55 12.82
CA ILE A 171 8.43 2.51 13.93
C ILE A 171 7.06 3.17 14.12
N GLN A 172 6.34 3.48 13.05
CA GLN A 172 5.02 4.10 13.12
C GLN A 172 3.91 3.12 13.56
N GLY A 173 4.09 1.82 13.28
CA GLY A 173 3.17 0.76 13.64
C GLY A 173 1.91 0.68 12.77
N SER A 174 1.18 -0.43 12.91
CA SER A 174 -0.01 -0.75 12.10
C SER A 174 -1.15 0.24 12.28
N LYS A 175 -1.27 0.85 13.46
CA LYS A 175 -2.33 1.83 13.74
C LYS A 175 -2.23 3.07 12.84
N THR A 176 -1.01 3.56 12.62
CA THR A 176 -0.77 4.70 11.73
C THR A 176 -1.07 4.32 10.28
N LEU A 177 -0.67 3.11 9.86
CA LEU A 177 -1.00 2.60 8.53
C LEU A 177 -2.50 2.51 8.28
N LYS A 178 -3.26 2.01 9.26
CA LYS A 178 -4.73 1.94 9.17
C LYS A 178 -5.34 3.33 9.09
N ALA A 179 -4.80 4.31 9.83
CA ALA A 179 -5.27 5.70 9.73
C ALA A 179 -5.01 6.29 8.32
N TYR A 180 -3.87 5.98 7.72
CA TYR A 180 -3.58 6.38 6.32
C TYR A 180 -4.48 5.65 5.31
N ALA A 181 -4.82 4.37 5.54
CA ALA A 181 -5.79 3.66 4.73
C ALA A 181 -7.17 4.33 4.76
N ASP A 182 -7.66 4.67 5.96
CA ASP A 182 -8.92 5.41 6.13
C ASP A 182 -8.86 6.78 5.42
N GLU A 183 -7.73 7.47 5.52
CA GLU A 183 -7.52 8.76 4.85
C GLU A 183 -7.52 8.60 3.33
N ALA A 184 -6.88 7.57 2.78
CA ALA A 184 -6.86 7.26 1.35
C ALA A 184 -8.28 7.12 0.77
N HIS A 185 -9.16 6.44 1.50
CA HIS A 185 -10.58 6.34 1.14
C HIS A 185 -11.29 7.70 1.21
N ASN A 186 -11.07 8.46 2.26
CA ASN A 186 -11.73 9.75 2.48
C ASN A 186 -11.36 10.80 1.41
N VAL A 187 -10.11 10.77 0.91
CA VAL A 187 -9.65 11.68 -0.14
C VAL A 187 -9.91 11.15 -1.56
N GLY A 188 -10.50 9.95 -1.69
CA GLY A 188 -10.83 9.35 -2.99
C GLY A 188 -9.61 8.82 -3.76
N TYR A 189 -8.53 8.47 -3.07
CA TYR A 189 -7.35 7.85 -3.67
C TYR A 189 -7.61 6.40 -4.06
N VAL A 190 -8.41 5.70 -3.27
CA VAL A 190 -8.75 4.30 -3.50
C VAL A 190 -9.90 4.20 -4.49
N LEU A 191 -9.61 3.60 -5.63
CA LEU A 191 -10.57 3.31 -6.69
C LEU A 191 -11.14 1.90 -6.49
N ASP A 192 -12.40 1.70 -6.85
CA ASP A 192 -12.97 0.37 -6.95
C ASP A 192 -12.41 -0.41 -8.16
N ASP A 193 -12.65 -1.72 -8.19
CA ASP A 193 -12.11 -2.58 -9.23
C ASP A 193 -12.59 -2.21 -10.64
N GLU A 194 -13.83 -1.69 -10.78
CA GLU A 194 -14.39 -1.26 -12.06
C GLU A 194 -13.69 0.00 -12.57
N ALA A 195 -13.50 1.00 -11.70
CA ALA A 195 -12.79 2.23 -12.03
C ALA A 195 -11.31 1.96 -12.33
N LEU A 196 -10.67 1.08 -11.56
CA LEU A 196 -9.27 0.71 -11.75
C LEU A 196 -9.08 -0.02 -13.10
N SER A 197 -9.97 -0.97 -13.43
CA SER A 197 -9.93 -1.71 -14.69
C SER A 197 -10.21 -0.83 -15.91
N ALA A 198 -10.94 0.26 -15.73
CA ALA A 198 -11.22 1.21 -16.81
C ALA A 198 -10.02 2.14 -17.13
N LEU A 199 -9.01 2.18 -16.25
CA LEU A 199 -7.79 2.96 -16.43
C LEU A 199 -6.65 2.15 -17.08
N GLY A 200 -6.60 0.84 -16.87
CA GLY A 200 -5.61 -0.10 -17.45
C GLY A 200 -6.12 -0.67 -18.77
#